data_21176870553902d4cd56abc864ef7e39
#
_entry.id   21176870553902d4cd56abc864ef7e39
#
_cell.length_a   1.000
_cell.length_b   1.000
_cell.length_c   1.000
_cell.angle_alpha   90.00
_cell.angle_beta   90.00
_cell.angle_gamma   90.00
#
_symmetry.space_group_name_H-M   'P 1'
#
loop_
_entity.id
_entity.type
_entity.pdbx_description
1 polymer ?
#
loop_
_entity_poly.entity_id
_entity_poly.type
_entity_poly.pdbx_seq_one_letter_code
_entity_poly.pdbx_strand_id
1 'polypeptide(L)'
;MLKITAPFKEKEEVLPLIEAGVDELYCGYLSPEWVRKYTAFEFERKGGGSNFTDLKELEKAVNLAHKRNTPVYLALNGLYVREQYPLLLKIVNQLEQINLDGYIVADIGLLLTLRKNGFKRQIHISTGGTVFNSEAVSFYENLDVSRIILDRQTTLESMKALSCDNSGIDFEVFILHTLCVYIDGFCTFLHTAGRESLEDVSRKDWKDNQRLHILTAYDPQAQADPCCLKYSVQVYDSTGLKINTNNVQPTFYKRLIDGIECGACAIYDISKTKVKSLKIVGRQLDSEKRLKSTRFIRSVLDILENNKKINKRDFIHKAQKLYQKTFEYKKRCRGNNCYHPSVLF
;
A
#
# COMPACT_ATOMS: atom_id res chain seq x y z
N MET A 1 15.97 11.01 -10.89
CA MET A 1 15.02 11.79 -10.09
C MET A 1 14.03 10.80 -9.48
N LEU A 2 13.69 10.94 -8.19
CA LEU A 2 12.68 10.12 -7.53
C LEU A 2 11.29 10.53 -8.01
N LYS A 3 10.45 9.55 -8.33
CA LYS A 3 9.05 9.76 -8.70
C LYS A 3 8.13 9.70 -7.49
N ILE A 4 6.97 10.31 -7.57
CA ILE A 4 5.89 10.19 -6.59
C ILE A 4 4.78 9.34 -7.18
N THR A 5 4.47 8.21 -6.54
CA THR A 5 3.30 7.39 -6.84
C THR A 5 2.21 7.66 -5.81
N ALA A 6 1.06 8.15 -6.22
CA ALA A 6 -0.05 8.45 -5.33
C ALA A 6 -1.33 7.67 -5.68
N PRO A 7 -2.17 7.37 -4.66
CA PRO A 7 -3.44 6.69 -4.87
C PRO A 7 -4.54 7.64 -5.33
N PHE A 8 -5.48 7.10 -6.12
CA PHE A 8 -6.76 7.73 -6.41
C PHE A 8 -7.88 6.68 -6.47
N LYS A 9 -9.12 7.10 -6.34
CA LYS A 9 -10.31 6.24 -6.39
C LYS A 9 -11.48 6.82 -7.19
N GLU A 10 -11.36 8.08 -7.62
CA GLU A 10 -12.37 8.80 -8.39
C GLU A 10 -11.69 9.60 -9.49
N LYS A 11 -12.38 9.77 -10.62
CA LYS A 11 -11.84 10.47 -11.80
C LYS A 11 -11.50 11.94 -11.49
N GLU A 12 -12.27 12.56 -10.64
CA GLU A 12 -12.14 13.96 -10.23
C GLU A 12 -10.83 14.28 -9.53
N GLU A 13 -10.17 13.25 -8.96
CA GLU A 13 -8.90 13.38 -8.26
C GLU A 13 -7.69 13.44 -9.18
N VAL A 14 -7.82 12.94 -10.41
CA VAL A 14 -6.70 12.75 -11.34
C VAL A 14 -5.97 14.08 -11.63
N LEU A 15 -6.67 15.09 -12.10
CA LEU A 15 -6.04 16.37 -12.43
C LEU A 15 -5.48 17.08 -11.19
N PRO A 16 -6.21 17.21 -10.06
CA PRO A 16 -5.65 17.81 -8.85
C PRO A 16 -4.38 17.11 -8.34
N LEU A 17 -4.29 15.77 -8.43
CA LEU A 17 -3.10 15.04 -8.02
C LEU A 17 -1.92 15.29 -8.98
N ILE A 18 -2.18 15.35 -10.28
CA ILE A 18 -1.14 15.67 -11.27
C ILE A 18 -0.63 17.10 -11.05
N GLU A 19 -1.51 18.06 -10.83
CA GLU A 19 -1.15 19.45 -10.52
C GLU A 19 -0.42 19.59 -9.18
N ALA A 20 -0.65 18.66 -8.24
CA ALA A 20 0.10 18.57 -6.99
C ALA A 20 1.50 17.96 -7.16
N GLY A 21 1.87 17.51 -8.36
CA GLY A 21 3.20 17.02 -8.70
C GLY A 21 3.37 15.51 -8.54
N VAL A 22 2.31 14.72 -8.70
CA VAL A 22 2.43 13.27 -8.82
C VAL A 22 3.06 12.90 -10.18
N ASP A 23 3.89 11.88 -10.20
CA ASP A 23 4.51 11.35 -11.42
C ASP A 23 3.78 10.09 -11.92
N GLU A 24 3.18 9.32 -11.02
CA GLU A 24 2.50 8.06 -11.31
C GLU A 24 1.27 7.90 -10.41
N LEU A 25 0.20 7.35 -10.94
CA LEU A 25 -1.04 7.10 -10.21
C LEU A 25 -1.28 5.60 -10.03
N TYR A 26 -1.92 5.22 -8.92
CA TYR A 26 -2.41 3.85 -8.77
C TYR A 26 -3.81 3.82 -8.16
N CYS A 27 -4.61 2.86 -8.60
CA CYS A 27 -5.98 2.66 -8.12
C CYS A 27 -6.26 1.17 -7.90
N GLY A 28 -7.49 0.86 -7.50
CA GLY A 28 -8.04 -0.48 -7.52
C GLY A 28 -9.35 -0.50 -8.30
N TYR A 29 -9.74 -1.67 -8.74
CA TYR A 29 -11.04 -1.95 -9.32
C TYR A 29 -11.65 -3.14 -8.59
N LEU A 30 -12.91 -3.04 -8.22
CA LEU A 30 -13.64 -4.12 -7.57
C LEU A 30 -14.85 -4.47 -8.42
N SER A 31 -14.78 -5.61 -9.11
CA SER A 31 -15.84 -6.06 -9.98
C SER A 31 -17.12 -6.40 -9.21
N PRO A 32 -18.29 -5.86 -9.59
CA PRO A 32 -19.56 -6.27 -9.01
C PRO A 32 -19.85 -7.76 -9.16
N GLU A 33 -19.37 -8.41 -10.24
CA GLU A 33 -19.49 -9.85 -10.43
C GLU A 33 -18.67 -10.64 -9.41
N TRP A 34 -17.48 -10.14 -9.06
CA TRP A 34 -16.65 -10.74 -8.02
C TRP A 34 -17.34 -10.67 -6.65
N VAL A 35 -17.83 -9.49 -6.27
CA VAL A 35 -18.47 -9.27 -4.97
C VAL A 35 -19.71 -10.13 -4.78
N ARG A 36 -20.46 -10.40 -5.85
CA ARG A 36 -21.62 -11.31 -5.78
C ARG A 36 -21.25 -12.76 -5.49
N LYS A 37 -20.02 -13.19 -5.79
CA LYS A 37 -19.58 -14.58 -5.67
C LYS A 37 -18.58 -14.79 -4.52
N TYR A 38 -17.75 -13.80 -4.29
CA TYR A 38 -16.67 -13.79 -3.30
C TYR A 38 -16.73 -12.50 -2.48
N THR A 39 -15.87 -12.38 -1.47
CA THR A 39 -15.78 -11.12 -0.71
C THR A 39 -14.88 -10.10 -1.42
N ALA A 40 -15.11 -8.79 -1.14
CA ALA A 40 -14.26 -7.72 -1.65
C ALA A 40 -12.78 -7.91 -1.24
N PHE A 41 -12.52 -8.42 -0.03
CA PHE A 41 -11.18 -8.65 0.51
C PHE A 41 -10.38 -9.72 -0.21
N GLU A 42 -11.06 -10.68 -0.84
CA GLU A 42 -10.41 -11.74 -1.60
C GLU A 42 -9.90 -11.24 -2.96
N PHE A 43 -10.43 -10.11 -3.46
CA PHE A 43 -9.98 -9.54 -4.73
C PHE A 43 -8.70 -8.71 -4.57
N GLU A 44 -8.68 -7.88 -3.55
CA GLU A 44 -7.53 -7.05 -3.23
C GLU A 44 -7.56 -6.66 -1.74
N ARG A 45 -6.44 -6.13 -1.21
CA ARG A 45 -6.28 -5.94 0.24
C ARG A 45 -7.10 -4.80 0.85
N LYS A 46 -7.83 -4.00 0.07
CA LYS A 46 -8.50 -2.76 0.52
C LYS A 46 -10.00 -2.80 0.29
N GLY A 47 -10.72 -3.73 0.27
CA GLY A 47 -12.19 -3.79 0.21
C GLY A 47 -12.92 -2.62 -0.45
N GLY A 48 -14.22 -2.55 -0.25
CA GLY A 48 -15.09 -1.50 -0.81
C GLY A 48 -14.68 -0.06 -0.45
N GLY A 49 -15.25 0.93 -1.13
CA GLY A 49 -15.02 2.36 -0.88
C GLY A 49 -13.62 2.90 -1.26
N SER A 50 -12.68 2.02 -1.60
CA SER A 50 -11.31 2.38 -2.00
C SER A 50 -11.00 2.10 -3.47
N ASN A 51 -12.00 1.62 -4.21
CA ASN A 51 -11.85 1.10 -5.56
C ASN A 51 -12.90 1.66 -6.50
N PHE A 52 -12.56 1.72 -7.79
CA PHE A 52 -13.58 1.86 -8.82
C PHE A 52 -14.45 0.60 -8.86
N THR A 53 -15.74 0.77 -9.10
CA THR A 53 -16.69 -0.34 -9.33
C THR A 53 -17.27 -0.30 -10.75
N ASP A 54 -17.06 0.78 -11.48
CA ASP A 54 -17.46 0.96 -12.87
C ASP A 54 -16.24 1.04 -13.79
N LEU A 55 -16.15 0.13 -14.77
CA LEU A 55 -15.05 0.09 -15.74
C LEU A 55 -14.99 1.34 -16.62
N LYS A 56 -16.15 1.93 -16.96
CA LYS A 56 -16.19 3.13 -17.80
C LYS A 56 -15.65 4.35 -17.06
N GLU A 57 -15.94 4.47 -15.76
CA GLU A 57 -15.38 5.56 -14.95
C GLU A 57 -13.86 5.37 -14.75
N LEU A 58 -13.40 4.14 -14.55
CA LEU A 58 -11.97 3.84 -14.53
C LEU A 58 -11.31 4.19 -15.85
N GLU A 59 -11.88 3.81 -16.99
CA GLU A 59 -11.36 4.13 -18.32
C GLU A 59 -11.25 5.65 -18.54
N LYS A 60 -12.30 6.41 -18.18
CA LYS A 60 -12.27 7.87 -18.25
C LYS A 60 -11.14 8.47 -17.40
N ALA A 61 -10.93 7.93 -16.20
CA ALA A 61 -9.87 8.39 -15.30
C ALA A 61 -8.47 8.09 -15.89
N VAL A 62 -8.25 6.89 -16.42
CA VAL A 62 -7.00 6.51 -17.10
C VAL A 62 -6.72 7.40 -18.30
N ASN A 63 -7.72 7.59 -19.16
CA ASN A 63 -7.60 8.48 -20.33
C ASN A 63 -7.28 9.93 -19.94
N LEU A 64 -7.84 10.40 -18.82
CA LEU A 64 -7.55 11.74 -18.30
C LEU A 64 -6.10 11.87 -17.81
N ALA A 65 -5.58 10.85 -17.12
CA ALA A 65 -4.19 10.79 -16.67
C ALA A 65 -3.23 10.76 -17.86
N HIS A 66 -3.52 9.94 -18.87
CA HIS A 66 -2.68 9.81 -20.07
C HIS A 66 -2.61 11.09 -20.91
N LYS A 67 -3.67 11.91 -20.95
CA LYS A 67 -3.62 13.26 -21.57
C LYS A 67 -2.60 14.18 -20.91
N ARG A 68 -2.14 13.85 -19.73
CA ARG A 68 -1.09 14.54 -18.97
C ARG A 68 0.20 13.73 -18.86
N ASN A 69 0.37 12.68 -19.68
CA ASN A 69 1.52 11.77 -19.68
C ASN A 69 1.77 11.12 -18.30
N THR A 70 0.73 10.87 -17.49
CA THR A 70 0.83 10.26 -16.19
C THR A 70 0.37 8.80 -16.24
N PRO A 71 1.26 7.83 -16.00
CA PRO A 71 0.91 6.42 -16.04
C PRO A 71 0.02 6.01 -14.86
N VAL A 72 -0.81 4.98 -15.10
CA VAL A 72 -1.78 4.46 -14.13
C VAL A 72 -1.60 2.97 -13.94
N TYR A 73 -1.38 2.55 -12.69
CA TYR A 73 -1.22 1.16 -12.29
C TYR A 73 -2.43 0.67 -11.49
N LEU A 74 -2.86 -0.56 -11.74
CA LEU A 74 -4.00 -1.17 -11.04
C LEU A 74 -3.55 -2.19 -10.01
N ALA A 75 -4.05 -2.08 -8.78
CA ALA A 75 -3.80 -3.06 -7.74
C ALA A 75 -4.66 -4.32 -7.94
N LEU A 76 -3.98 -5.46 -8.16
CA LEU A 76 -4.50 -6.82 -8.15
C LEU A 76 -3.69 -7.63 -7.13
N ASN A 77 -3.65 -7.16 -5.90
CA ASN A 77 -2.74 -7.65 -4.88
C ASN A 77 -3.43 -8.55 -3.83
N GLY A 78 -4.53 -9.21 -4.21
CA GLY A 78 -5.10 -10.32 -3.49
C GLY A 78 -4.24 -11.59 -3.63
N LEU A 79 -4.57 -12.60 -2.82
CA LEU A 79 -4.09 -13.98 -2.95
C LEU A 79 -5.29 -14.84 -3.33
N TYR A 80 -5.15 -15.64 -4.39
CA TYR A 80 -6.29 -16.29 -5.01
C TYR A 80 -6.18 -17.80 -4.93
N VAL A 81 -7.31 -18.45 -4.65
CA VAL A 81 -7.42 -19.91 -4.74
C VAL A 81 -7.83 -20.32 -6.16
N ARG A 82 -7.56 -21.57 -6.52
CA ARG A 82 -7.75 -22.10 -7.89
C ARG A 82 -9.15 -21.85 -8.46
N GLU A 83 -10.17 -21.96 -7.62
CA GLU A 83 -11.58 -21.79 -8.00
C GLU A 83 -11.95 -20.36 -8.40
N GLN A 84 -11.14 -19.40 -8.00
CA GLN A 84 -11.33 -17.97 -8.29
C GLN A 84 -10.75 -17.55 -9.64
N TYR A 85 -9.77 -18.29 -10.16
CA TYR A 85 -9.05 -17.92 -11.38
C TYR A 85 -9.93 -17.74 -12.62
N PRO A 86 -10.95 -18.56 -12.90
CA PRO A 86 -11.79 -18.34 -14.08
C PRO A 86 -12.46 -16.96 -14.08
N LEU A 87 -12.98 -16.52 -12.93
CA LEU A 87 -13.59 -15.20 -12.82
C LEU A 87 -12.53 -14.09 -12.79
N LEU A 88 -11.42 -14.30 -12.09
CA LEU A 88 -10.31 -13.36 -12.05
C LEU A 88 -9.78 -13.04 -13.44
N LEU A 89 -9.50 -14.06 -14.26
CA LEU A 89 -9.00 -13.90 -15.63
C LEU A 89 -10.04 -13.24 -16.55
N LYS A 90 -11.33 -13.53 -16.38
CA LYS A 90 -12.39 -12.80 -17.08
C LYS A 90 -12.34 -11.30 -16.76
N ILE A 91 -12.19 -10.94 -15.50
CA ILE A 91 -12.08 -9.53 -15.07
C ILE A 91 -10.81 -8.91 -15.63
N VAL A 92 -9.68 -9.60 -15.57
CA VAL A 92 -8.41 -9.09 -16.13
C VAL A 92 -8.56 -8.85 -17.64
N ASN A 93 -9.20 -9.73 -18.38
CA ASN A 93 -9.45 -9.54 -19.81
C ASN A 93 -10.34 -8.30 -20.09
N GLN A 94 -11.27 -7.96 -19.20
CA GLN A 94 -12.04 -6.71 -19.30
C GLN A 94 -11.14 -5.49 -19.03
N LEU A 95 -10.25 -5.58 -18.04
CA LEU A 95 -9.28 -4.52 -17.71
C LEU A 95 -8.25 -4.29 -18.82
N GLU A 96 -7.91 -5.31 -19.62
CA GLU A 96 -7.02 -5.16 -20.76
C GLU A 96 -7.60 -4.29 -21.89
N GLN A 97 -8.91 -4.09 -21.92
CA GLN A 97 -9.55 -3.14 -22.85
C GLN A 97 -9.33 -1.69 -22.41
N ILE A 98 -8.98 -1.47 -21.14
CA ILE A 98 -8.58 -0.17 -20.61
C ILE A 98 -7.07 -0.03 -20.78
N ASN A 99 -6.60 1.09 -21.24
CA ASN A 99 -5.18 1.31 -21.49
C ASN A 99 -4.37 1.57 -20.20
N LEU A 100 -4.42 0.63 -19.23
CA LEU A 100 -3.61 0.67 -18.01
C LEU A 100 -2.13 0.45 -18.35
N ASP A 101 -1.22 1.06 -17.61
CA ASP A 101 0.23 0.88 -17.81
C ASP A 101 0.75 -0.42 -17.20
N GLY A 102 0.09 -0.91 -16.15
CA GLY A 102 0.46 -2.18 -15.52
C GLY A 102 -0.36 -2.54 -14.30
N TYR A 103 0.03 -3.66 -13.70
CA TYR A 103 -0.63 -4.24 -12.53
C TYR A 103 0.32 -4.32 -11.33
N ILE A 104 -0.22 -4.11 -10.13
CA ILE A 104 0.47 -4.35 -8.86
C ILE A 104 -0.03 -5.68 -8.31
N VAL A 105 0.80 -6.72 -8.34
CA VAL A 105 0.43 -8.12 -8.08
C VAL A 105 1.17 -8.63 -6.83
N ALA A 106 0.51 -9.44 -6.01
CA ALA A 106 1.12 -10.16 -4.89
C ALA A 106 1.17 -11.67 -5.13
N ASP A 107 0.18 -12.21 -5.80
CA ASP A 107 0.02 -13.64 -6.04
C ASP A 107 0.95 -14.12 -7.17
N ILE A 108 1.89 -15.02 -6.83
CA ILE A 108 2.82 -15.61 -7.81
C ILE A 108 2.07 -16.41 -8.87
N GLY A 109 1.01 -17.13 -8.48
CA GLY A 109 0.19 -17.89 -9.41
C GLY A 109 -0.48 -17.00 -10.46
N LEU A 110 -0.98 -15.82 -10.04
CA LEU A 110 -1.51 -14.82 -10.96
C LEU A 110 -0.40 -14.29 -11.89
N LEU A 111 0.75 -13.91 -11.35
CA LEU A 111 1.89 -13.44 -12.16
C LEU A 111 2.24 -14.45 -13.26
N LEU A 112 2.45 -15.71 -12.89
CA LEU A 112 2.79 -16.78 -13.84
C LEU A 112 1.68 -17.00 -14.86
N THR A 113 0.42 -16.92 -14.44
CA THR A 113 -0.74 -17.08 -15.32
C THR A 113 -0.83 -15.94 -16.33
N LEU A 114 -0.62 -14.70 -15.88
CA LEU A 114 -0.59 -13.53 -16.76
C LEU A 114 0.52 -13.68 -17.83
N ARG A 115 1.74 -14.01 -17.42
CA ARG A 115 2.87 -14.20 -18.37
C ARG A 115 2.60 -15.35 -19.36
N LYS A 116 2.09 -16.49 -18.86
CA LYS A 116 1.72 -17.63 -19.72
C LYS A 116 0.65 -17.27 -20.75
N ASN A 117 -0.29 -16.40 -20.40
CA ASN A 117 -1.34 -15.93 -21.32
C ASN A 117 -0.89 -14.74 -22.21
N GLY A 118 0.39 -14.40 -22.20
CA GLY A 118 0.97 -13.41 -23.10
C GLY A 118 0.72 -11.94 -22.71
N PHE A 119 0.32 -11.69 -21.47
CA PHE A 119 0.17 -10.31 -20.98
C PHE A 119 1.51 -9.57 -20.98
N LYS A 120 1.56 -8.44 -21.68
CA LYS A 120 2.78 -7.64 -21.93
C LYS A 120 2.92 -6.43 -21.02
N ARG A 121 1.86 -6.05 -20.29
CA ARG A 121 1.90 -4.86 -19.44
C ARG A 121 2.89 -5.01 -18.31
N GLN A 122 3.34 -3.87 -17.78
CA GLN A 122 4.24 -3.85 -16.62
C GLN A 122 3.61 -4.57 -15.43
N ILE A 123 4.41 -5.34 -14.72
CA ILE A 123 4.01 -5.95 -13.45
C ILE A 123 4.93 -5.43 -12.36
N HIS A 124 4.31 -4.85 -11.34
CA HIS A 124 4.96 -4.45 -10.12
C HIS A 124 4.61 -5.47 -9.02
N ILE A 125 5.62 -5.99 -8.34
CA ILE A 125 5.37 -6.85 -7.19
C ILE A 125 5.01 -6.00 -5.98
N SER A 126 3.83 -6.30 -5.41
CA SER A 126 3.36 -5.70 -4.17
C SER A 126 4.23 -6.11 -2.98
N THR A 127 4.17 -5.38 -1.87
CA THR A 127 4.73 -5.78 -0.57
C THR A 127 4.29 -7.18 -0.12
N GLY A 128 3.12 -7.66 -0.59
CA GLY A 128 2.66 -9.03 -0.39
C GLY A 128 3.53 -10.10 -1.06
N GLY A 129 4.42 -9.73 -1.98
CA GLY A 129 5.40 -10.62 -2.61
C GLY A 129 6.63 -10.91 -1.75
N THR A 130 6.76 -10.30 -0.57
CA THR A 130 7.79 -10.60 0.46
C THR A 130 9.24 -10.56 -0.04
N VAL A 131 9.65 -9.49 -0.70
CA VAL A 131 11.01 -9.35 -1.24
C VAL A 131 11.92 -8.68 -0.21
N PHE A 132 12.87 -9.44 0.37
CA PHE A 132 13.78 -8.97 1.41
C PHE A 132 15.27 -9.15 1.08
N ASN A 133 15.61 -9.84 -0.01
CA ASN A 133 17.00 -10.15 -0.39
C ASN A 133 17.16 -10.19 -1.92
N SER A 134 18.42 -10.23 -2.37
CA SER A 134 18.79 -10.26 -3.78
C SER A 134 18.27 -11.49 -4.53
N GLU A 135 18.21 -12.66 -3.86
CA GLU A 135 17.70 -13.88 -4.49
C GLU A 135 16.22 -13.77 -4.85
N ALA A 136 15.42 -13.15 -3.95
CA ALA A 136 14.02 -12.87 -4.24
C ALA A 136 13.87 -11.82 -5.37
N VAL A 137 14.79 -10.83 -5.45
CA VAL A 137 14.82 -9.88 -6.57
C VAL A 137 15.09 -10.62 -7.88
N SER A 138 16.15 -11.44 -7.93
CA SER A 138 16.52 -12.23 -9.10
C SER A 138 15.40 -13.20 -9.53
N PHE A 139 14.70 -13.78 -8.58
CA PHE A 139 13.53 -14.62 -8.87
C PHE A 139 12.46 -13.85 -9.65
N TYR A 140 12.09 -12.65 -9.21
CA TYR A 140 11.10 -11.85 -9.90
C TYR A 140 11.61 -11.23 -11.20
N GLU A 141 12.90 -10.93 -11.30
CA GLU A 141 13.53 -10.47 -12.55
C GLU A 141 13.40 -11.53 -13.65
N ASN A 142 13.62 -12.79 -13.34
CA ASN A 142 13.44 -13.91 -14.27
C ASN A 142 11.97 -14.13 -14.70
N LEU A 143 11.01 -13.48 -14.02
CA LEU A 143 9.58 -13.49 -14.37
C LEU A 143 9.14 -12.21 -15.09
N ASP A 144 10.08 -11.43 -15.62
CA ASP A 144 9.81 -10.18 -16.36
C ASP A 144 9.00 -9.16 -15.54
N VAL A 145 9.36 -9.03 -14.25
CA VAL A 145 8.80 -8.01 -13.35
C VAL A 145 9.58 -6.72 -13.55
N SER A 146 8.87 -5.60 -13.70
CA SER A 146 9.48 -4.29 -13.94
C SER A 146 9.78 -3.49 -12.67
N ARG A 147 9.05 -3.76 -11.57
CA ARG A 147 9.23 -3.04 -10.30
C ARG A 147 8.89 -3.92 -9.10
N ILE A 148 9.61 -3.70 -8.00
CA ILE A 148 9.34 -4.30 -6.70
C ILE A 148 9.01 -3.20 -5.71
N ILE A 149 7.86 -3.32 -5.04
CA ILE A 149 7.46 -2.45 -3.93
C ILE A 149 7.98 -3.09 -2.66
N LEU A 150 9.01 -2.49 -2.07
CA LEU A 150 9.66 -3.02 -0.88
C LEU A 150 8.76 -2.90 0.36
N ASP A 151 8.88 -3.87 1.25
CA ASP A 151 8.13 -3.87 2.50
C ASP A 151 8.54 -2.70 3.41
N ARG A 152 7.65 -2.28 4.30
CA ARG A 152 7.83 -1.14 5.20
C ARG A 152 8.97 -1.34 6.20
N GLN A 153 9.33 -2.59 6.48
CA GLN A 153 10.42 -2.96 7.39
C GLN A 153 11.79 -2.94 6.70
N THR A 154 11.85 -2.72 5.40
CA THR A 154 13.13 -2.63 4.68
C THR A 154 13.91 -1.42 5.16
N THR A 155 15.11 -1.67 5.72
CA THR A 155 15.98 -0.61 6.23
C THR A 155 16.68 0.14 5.08
N LEU A 156 17.23 1.32 5.38
CA LEU A 156 18.03 2.07 4.39
C LEU A 156 19.27 1.28 3.93
N GLU A 157 19.89 0.53 4.84
CA GLU A 157 21.01 -0.36 4.50
C GLU A 157 20.55 -1.46 3.54
N SER A 158 19.41 -2.12 3.83
CA SER A 158 18.84 -3.13 2.95
C SER A 158 18.47 -2.57 1.58
N MET A 159 17.85 -1.38 1.52
CA MET A 159 17.54 -0.69 0.26
C MET A 159 18.81 -0.42 -0.55
N LYS A 160 19.88 0.01 0.11
CA LYS A 160 21.18 0.24 -0.53
C LYS A 160 21.79 -1.05 -1.04
N ALA A 161 21.78 -2.12 -0.24
CA ALA A 161 22.28 -3.44 -0.63
C ALA A 161 21.55 -3.99 -1.86
N LEU A 162 20.21 -4.02 -1.83
CA LEU A 162 19.38 -4.44 -2.96
C LEU A 162 19.59 -3.58 -4.21
N SER A 163 19.98 -2.32 -4.03
CA SER A 163 20.27 -1.39 -5.12
C SER A 163 21.66 -1.58 -5.72
N CYS A 164 22.58 -2.29 -5.07
CA CYS A 164 23.93 -2.54 -5.59
C CYS A 164 23.94 -3.64 -6.65
N ASP A 165 22.99 -4.57 -6.61
CA ASP A 165 22.87 -5.63 -7.61
C ASP A 165 22.39 -5.00 -8.93
N ASN A 166 22.99 -5.44 -10.05
CA ASN A 166 22.71 -4.92 -11.38
C ASN A 166 21.37 -5.43 -11.97
N SER A 167 20.35 -5.57 -11.15
CA SER A 167 19.03 -5.94 -11.63
C SER A 167 18.43 -4.85 -12.50
N GLY A 168 17.72 -5.22 -13.55
CA GLY A 168 16.94 -4.32 -14.39
C GLY A 168 15.64 -3.86 -13.72
N ILE A 169 15.38 -4.27 -12.46
CA ILE A 169 14.16 -3.99 -11.72
C ILE A 169 14.23 -2.63 -11.02
N ASP A 170 13.18 -1.84 -11.13
CA ASP A 170 12.98 -0.63 -10.34
C ASP A 170 12.49 -0.96 -8.93
N PHE A 171 12.87 -0.14 -7.94
CA PHE A 171 12.36 -0.25 -6.57
C PHE A 171 11.43 0.91 -6.23
N GLU A 172 10.36 0.60 -5.50
CA GLU A 172 9.41 1.55 -4.94
C GLU A 172 9.32 1.34 -3.43
N VAL A 173 9.26 2.43 -2.65
CA VAL A 173 9.18 2.38 -1.18
C VAL A 173 8.01 3.21 -0.67
N PHE A 174 7.40 2.77 0.41
CA PHE A 174 6.38 3.57 1.10
C PHE A 174 7.04 4.77 1.80
N ILE A 175 6.37 5.92 1.74
CA ILE A 175 6.92 7.16 2.30
C ILE A 175 5.95 7.89 3.22
N LEU A 176 4.64 7.68 3.07
CA LEU A 176 3.63 8.40 3.84
C LEU A 176 2.38 7.53 4.06
N HIS A 177 1.80 7.64 5.25
CA HIS A 177 0.63 6.90 5.75
C HIS A 177 0.83 5.39 5.94
N THR A 178 -0.02 4.78 6.75
CA THR A 178 -0.16 3.34 6.93
C THR A 178 1.16 2.63 7.30
N LEU A 179 1.89 3.17 8.28
CA LEU A 179 3.01 2.47 8.89
C LEU A 179 2.45 1.23 9.63
N CYS A 180 2.90 0.05 9.24
CA CYS A 180 2.49 -1.21 9.82
C CYS A 180 3.69 -1.91 10.47
N VAL A 181 3.46 -2.59 11.60
CA VAL A 181 4.49 -3.39 12.28
C VAL A 181 4.58 -4.81 11.73
N TYR A 182 3.59 -5.24 10.96
CA TYR A 182 3.54 -6.55 10.36
C TYR A 182 4.15 -6.54 8.97
N ILE A 183 4.75 -7.66 8.58
CA ILE A 183 5.19 -7.91 7.21
C ILE A 183 3.96 -8.22 6.37
N ASP A 184 3.77 -7.46 5.30
CA ASP A 184 2.53 -7.51 4.50
C ASP A 184 2.23 -8.90 3.94
N GLY A 185 3.23 -9.62 3.45
CA GLY A 185 3.03 -10.94 2.85
C GLY A 185 2.76 -12.06 3.86
N PHE A 186 3.06 -11.85 5.14
CA PHE A 186 2.76 -12.78 6.23
C PHE A 186 1.56 -12.35 7.07
N CYS A 187 0.90 -11.25 6.68
CA CYS A 187 -0.23 -10.73 7.42
C CYS A 187 -1.47 -11.60 7.24
N THR A 188 -1.96 -12.18 8.33
CA THR A 188 -3.17 -13.00 8.37
C THR A 188 -4.43 -12.20 8.70
N PHE A 189 -4.31 -10.91 8.98
CA PHE A 189 -5.44 -10.04 9.26
C PHE A 189 -6.11 -9.56 7.97
N LEU A 190 -7.44 -9.55 7.97
CA LEU A 190 -8.22 -8.90 6.92
C LEU A 190 -8.14 -7.38 7.11
N HIS A 191 -7.64 -6.67 6.11
CA HIS A 191 -7.65 -5.22 6.12
C HIS A 191 -9.07 -4.71 5.83
N THR A 192 -9.47 -3.69 6.56
CA THR A 192 -10.75 -2.99 6.33
C THR A 192 -12.00 -3.87 6.38
N ALA A 193 -12.07 -4.83 7.29
CA ALA A 193 -13.35 -5.45 7.67
C ALA A 193 -14.24 -4.42 8.40
N GLY A 194 -14.23 -3.18 7.91
CA GLY A 194 -14.99 -2.08 8.46
C GLY A 194 -16.43 -2.06 7.98
N ARG A 195 -17.21 -1.18 8.58
CA ARG A 195 -18.65 -1.00 8.47
C ARG A 195 -19.20 -0.97 7.03
N GLU A 196 -18.46 -0.39 6.10
CA GLU A 196 -18.91 -0.20 4.70
C GLU A 196 -18.96 -1.51 3.89
N SER A 197 -18.19 -2.53 4.27
CA SER A 197 -18.18 -3.80 3.55
C SER A 197 -19.24 -4.79 4.02
N LEU A 198 -19.87 -4.55 5.17
CA LEU A 198 -20.90 -5.42 5.73
C LEU A 198 -22.32 -4.97 5.38
N GLU A 199 -22.52 -3.70 5.03
CA GLU A 199 -23.82 -3.17 4.62
C GLU A 199 -24.21 -3.63 3.20
N ASP A 200 -23.21 -3.92 2.32
CA ASP A 200 -23.42 -4.38 0.95
C ASP A 200 -23.67 -5.89 0.82
N VAL A 201 -23.42 -6.67 1.88
CA VAL A 201 -23.68 -8.11 1.87
C VAL A 201 -25.07 -8.38 2.43
N SER A 202 -26.03 -8.75 1.58
CA SER A 202 -27.38 -9.06 2.03
C SER A 202 -27.35 -10.19 3.05
N ARG A 203 -28.17 -10.08 4.12
CA ARG A 203 -28.26 -11.11 5.20
C ARG A 203 -28.59 -12.52 4.67
N LYS A 204 -29.05 -12.64 3.44
CA LYS A 204 -29.39 -13.90 2.78
C LYS A 204 -28.15 -14.67 2.36
N ASP A 205 -27.09 -13.95 1.96
CA ASP A 205 -25.82 -14.55 1.50
C ASP A 205 -24.97 -15.12 2.64
N TRP A 206 -25.31 -14.75 3.89
CA TRP A 206 -24.60 -15.19 5.10
C TRP A 206 -24.86 -16.64 5.49
N LYS A 207 -26.02 -17.22 5.10
CA LYS A 207 -26.40 -18.57 5.53
C LYS A 207 -25.66 -19.67 4.81
N ASP A 208 -25.18 -19.41 3.57
CA ASP A 208 -24.60 -20.42 2.72
C ASP A 208 -23.07 -20.37 2.63
N ASN A 209 -22.40 -19.39 3.27
CA ASN A 209 -20.97 -19.21 3.15
C ASN A 209 -20.26 -19.36 4.51
N GLN A 210 -19.75 -20.57 4.79
CA GLN A 210 -19.03 -20.89 6.05
C GLN A 210 -17.83 -19.97 6.33
N ARG A 211 -17.23 -19.36 5.29
CA ARG A 211 -16.12 -18.40 5.47
C ARG A 211 -16.56 -17.09 6.13
N LEU A 212 -17.82 -16.72 6.04
CA LEU A 212 -18.36 -15.52 6.69
C LEU A 212 -18.50 -15.66 8.21
N HIS A 213 -18.54 -16.89 8.76
CA HIS A 213 -18.61 -17.09 10.22
C HIS A 213 -17.42 -16.51 10.98
N ILE A 214 -16.25 -16.38 10.33
CA ILE A 214 -15.08 -15.72 10.94
C ILE A 214 -15.32 -14.21 11.08
N LEU A 215 -16.10 -13.61 10.18
CA LEU A 215 -16.41 -12.18 10.18
C LEU A 215 -17.51 -11.81 11.19
N THR A 216 -18.37 -12.77 11.59
CA THR A 216 -19.44 -12.53 12.57
C THR A 216 -18.96 -12.39 14.01
N ALA A 217 -17.72 -12.80 14.32
CA ALA A 217 -17.07 -12.55 15.59
C ALA A 217 -16.48 -11.11 15.69
N TYR A 218 -16.57 -10.33 14.61
CA TYR A 218 -16.05 -8.98 14.53
C TYR A 218 -17.09 -7.97 15.03
N ASP A 219 -16.66 -7.07 15.91
CA ASP A 219 -17.50 -5.97 16.40
C ASP A 219 -17.72 -4.95 15.25
N PRO A 220 -18.94 -4.84 14.69
CA PRO A 220 -19.21 -3.90 13.61
C PRO A 220 -19.09 -2.42 14.03
N GLN A 221 -18.92 -2.14 15.33
CA GLN A 221 -18.66 -0.80 15.85
C GLN A 221 -17.17 -0.48 15.95
N ALA A 222 -16.29 -1.45 15.74
CA ALA A 222 -14.86 -1.23 15.75
C ALA A 222 -14.45 -0.49 14.46
N GLN A 223 -14.10 0.77 14.59
CA GLN A 223 -13.62 1.63 13.49
C GLN A 223 -12.13 1.39 13.16
N ALA A 224 -11.61 0.19 13.39
CA ALA A 224 -10.20 -0.11 13.23
C ALA A 224 -10.00 -1.44 12.50
N ASP A 225 -8.88 -1.56 11.77
CA ASP A 225 -8.46 -2.85 11.20
C ASP A 225 -8.37 -3.90 12.32
N PRO A 226 -8.70 -5.19 12.04
CA PRO A 226 -8.69 -6.25 13.05
C PRO A 226 -7.38 -6.36 13.83
N CYS A 227 -6.25 -6.08 13.21
CA CYS A 227 -4.94 -6.03 13.87
C CYS A 227 -4.79 -4.88 14.89
N CYS A 228 -5.67 -3.90 14.86
CA CYS A 228 -5.69 -2.73 15.76
C CYS A 228 -6.71 -2.87 16.89
N LEU A 229 -7.49 -3.96 16.92
CA LEU A 229 -8.46 -4.21 17.98
C LEU A 229 -7.76 -4.52 19.30
N LYS A 230 -8.46 -4.27 20.41
CA LYS A 230 -8.00 -4.66 21.73
C LYS A 230 -8.28 -6.14 21.94
N TYR A 231 -7.24 -6.94 22.13
CA TYR A 231 -7.34 -8.34 22.47
C TYR A 231 -7.01 -8.52 23.95
N SER A 232 -7.75 -9.40 24.66
CA SER A 232 -7.33 -9.90 25.94
C SER A 232 -6.33 -11.03 25.74
N VAL A 233 -5.14 -10.91 26.32
CA VAL A 233 -4.12 -11.96 26.26
C VAL A 233 -4.21 -12.76 27.57
N GLN A 234 -4.40 -14.07 27.46
CA GLN A 234 -4.28 -15.00 28.58
C GLN A 234 -3.03 -15.82 28.39
N VAL A 235 -2.18 -15.85 29.39
CA VAL A 235 -0.94 -16.62 29.36
C VAL A 235 -1.11 -17.84 30.29
N TYR A 236 -0.70 -18.99 29.77
CA TYR A 236 -0.71 -20.24 30.50
C TYR A 236 0.74 -20.75 30.60
N ASP A 237 1.10 -21.38 31.71
CA ASP A 237 2.38 -22.06 31.84
C ASP A 237 2.38 -23.40 31.11
N SER A 238 3.52 -24.09 31.14
CA SER A 238 3.70 -25.39 30.50
C SER A 238 2.80 -26.50 31.09
N THR A 239 2.17 -26.28 32.24
CA THR A 239 1.21 -27.19 32.88
C THR A 239 -0.24 -26.87 32.51
N GLY A 240 -0.48 -25.82 31.78
CA GLY A 240 -1.81 -25.31 31.40
C GLY A 240 -2.46 -24.46 32.51
N LEU A 241 -1.71 -24.06 33.56
CA LEU A 241 -2.20 -23.16 34.57
C LEU A 241 -2.16 -21.70 34.09
N LYS A 242 -3.27 -21.00 34.29
CA LYS A 242 -3.36 -19.58 33.86
C LYS A 242 -2.43 -18.71 34.72
N ILE A 243 -1.47 -18.07 34.09
CA ILE A 243 -0.61 -17.10 34.73
C ILE A 243 -1.37 -15.77 34.85
N ASN A 244 -1.40 -15.21 36.07
CA ASN A 244 -2.04 -13.91 36.29
C ASN A 244 -1.19 -12.80 35.67
N THR A 245 -1.66 -12.28 34.56
CA THR A 245 -0.95 -11.27 33.74
C THR A 245 -1.55 -9.86 33.91
N ASN A 246 -1.92 -9.48 35.13
CA ASN A 246 -2.54 -8.18 35.40
C ASN A 246 -1.80 -6.95 34.84
N ASN A 247 -0.57 -7.11 34.37
CA ASN A 247 0.27 -6.06 33.80
C ASN A 247 0.73 -6.30 32.36
N VAL A 248 0.35 -7.40 31.72
CA VAL A 248 0.67 -7.63 30.29
C VAL A 248 -0.44 -7.02 29.43
N GLN A 249 -0.47 -5.71 29.36
CA GLN A 249 -1.16 -5.07 28.25
C GLN A 249 -0.29 -5.31 27.02
N PRO A 250 -0.86 -5.82 25.91
CA PRO A 250 -0.16 -5.86 24.65
C PRO A 250 0.24 -4.42 24.30
N THR A 251 1.48 -4.07 24.52
CA THR A 251 2.07 -2.75 24.22
C THR A 251 2.03 -2.44 22.73
N PHE A 252 1.67 -3.42 21.89
CA PHE A 252 1.55 -3.30 20.46
C PHE A 252 0.54 -2.26 20.00
N TYR A 253 -0.51 -1.98 20.78
CA TYR A 253 -1.64 -1.15 20.37
C TYR A 253 -1.67 0.26 20.94
N LYS A 254 -0.77 0.59 21.84
CA LYS A 254 -0.57 1.96 22.30
C LYS A 254 0.49 2.72 21.50
N ARG A 255 0.66 2.41 20.22
CA ARG A 255 1.10 3.46 19.33
C ARG A 255 -0.09 4.39 19.13
N LEU A 256 -0.28 5.27 20.08
CA LEU A 256 -0.91 6.53 19.80
C LEU A 256 -0.10 7.14 18.66
N ILE A 257 -0.52 6.88 17.44
CA ILE A 257 0.00 7.52 16.25
C ILE A 257 -0.46 8.96 16.38
N ASP A 258 0.40 9.73 17.00
CA ASP A 258 0.20 11.15 17.23
C ASP A 258 0.77 11.84 16.00
N GLY A 259 -0.04 11.98 14.96
CA GLY A 259 0.36 12.52 13.68
C GLY A 259 0.26 11.54 12.51
N ILE A 260 0.78 11.93 11.37
CA ILE A 260 0.79 11.13 10.13
C ILE A 260 2.12 10.38 10.04
N GLU A 261 2.05 9.10 9.72
CA GLU A 261 3.24 8.27 9.52
C GLU A 261 4.02 8.77 8.31
N CYS A 262 5.34 8.97 8.48
CA CYS A 262 6.14 9.71 7.53
C CYS A 262 7.57 9.17 7.44
N GLY A 263 8.09 9.07 6.22
CA GLY A 263 9.48 8.75 5.90
C GLY A 263 10.23 9.89 5.21
N ALA A 264 9.66 11.10 5.17
CA ALA A 264 10.18 12.21 4.37
C ALA A 264 11.65 12.56 4.67
N CYS A 265 12.09 12.43 5.92
CA CYS A 265 13.49 12.69 6.30
C CYS A 265 14.48 11.71 5.66
N ALA A 266 14.03 10.49 5.33
CA ALA A 266 14.86 9.47 4.69
C ALA A 266 15.02 9.70 3.17
N ILE A 267 14.24 10.58 2.55
CA ILE A 267 14.31 10.86 1.11
C ILE A 267 15.74 11.27 0.69
N TYR A 268 16.47 11.95 1.57
CA TYR A 268 17.87 12.29 1.32
C TYR A 268 18.76 11.05 1.09
N ASP A 269 18.61 10.04 1.93
CA ASP A 269 19.38 8.79 1.80
C ASP A 269 18.82 7.91 0.68
N ILE A 270 17.50 7.82 0.56
CA ILE A 270 16.81 7.09 -0.52
C ILE A 270 17.22 7.63 -1.90
N SER A 271 17.38 8.94 -2.06
CA SER A 271 17.80 9.56 -3.33
C SER A 271 19.20 9.12 -3.80
N LYS A 272 20.00 8.52 -2.92
CA LYS A 272 21.33 7.97 -3.21
C LYS A 272 21.33 6.47 -3.50
N THR A 273 20.15 5.85 -3.53
CA THR A 273 19.94 4.45 -3.88
C THR A 273 19.36 4.33 -5.31
N LYS A 274 19.10 3.09 -5.76
CA LYS A 274 18.39 2.83 -7.02
C LYS A 274 16.86 2.85 -6.87
N VAL A 275 16.33 3.23 -5.71
CA VAL A 275 14.89 3.43 -5.57
C VAL A 275 14.43 4.50 -6.56
N LYS A 276 13.37 4.20 -7.31
CA LYS A 276 12.82 5.07 -8.36
C LYS A 276 11.56 5.79 -7.94
N SER A 277 10.77 5.18 -7.03
CA SER A 277 9.47 5.73 -6.68
C SER A 277 9.22 5.75 -5.17
N LEU A 278 8.58 6.83 -4.73
CA LEU A 278 8.09 7.07 -3.38
C LEU A 278 6.57 6.89 -3.39
N LYS A 279 6.08 5.85 -2.73
CA LYS A 279 4.65 5.54 -2.68
C LYS A 279 3.95 6.22 -1.52
N ILE A 280 3.00 7.08 -1.84
CA ILE A 280 1.99 7.54 -0.88
C ILE A 280 0.90 6.47 -0.84
N VAL A 281 0.57 5.97 0.36
CA VAL A 281 -0.51 5.01 0.52
C VAL A 281 -1.78 5.68 1.04
N GLY A 282 -2.89 4.95 1.12
CA GLY A 282 -4.14 5.46 1.68
C GLY A 282 -5.23 5.73 0.65
N ARG A 283 -5.55 4.75 -0.21
CA ARG A 283 -6.71 4.81 -1.11
C ARG A 283 -8.03 5.08 -0.36
N GLN A 284 -8.13 4.62 0.89
CA GLN A 284 -9.28 4.85 1.77
C GLN A 284 -9.37 6.28 2.34
N LEU A 285 -8.30 7.07 2.28
CA LEU A 285 -8.32 8.45 2.76
C LEU A 285 -9.23 9.32 1.86
N ASP A 286 -9.69 10.43 2.39
CA ASP A 286 -10.38 11.44 1.58
C ASP A 286 -9.43 12.11 0.56
N SER A 287 -10.03 12.69 -0.48
CA SER A 287 -9.28 13.30 -1.59
C SER A 287 -8.40 14.46 -1.13
N GLU A 288 -8.88 15.26 -0.18
CA GLU A 288 -8.12 16.40 0.35
C GLU A 288 -6.84 15.95 1.06
N LYS A 289 -6.93 14.88 1.88
CA LYS A 289 -5.75 14.30 2.54
C LYS A 289 -4.77 13.73 1.52
N ARG A 290 -5.23 13.04 0.49
CA ARG A 290 -4.35 12.54 -0.58
C ARG A 290 -3.64 13.68 -1.31
N LEU A 291 -4.37 14.74 -1.65
CA LEU A 291 -3.84 15.92 -2.31
C LEU A 291 -2.81 16.65 -1.42
N LYS A 292 -3.14 16.86 -0.14
CA LYS A 292 -2.24 17.47 0.86
C LYS A 292 -0.95 16.67 1.01
N SER A 293 -1.07 15.34 1.03
CA SER A 293 0.06 14.40 1.12
C SER A 293 0.97 14.47 -0.10
N THR A 294 0.39 14.53 -1.30
CA THR A 294 1.14 14.64 -2.55
C THR A 294 1.92 15.95 -2.61
N ARG A 295 1.27 17.08 -2.33
CA ARG A 295 1.92 18.39 -2.25
C ARG A 295 3.06 18.42 -1.23
N PHE A 296 2.88 17.77 -0.08
CA PHE A 296 3.91 17.68 0.94
C PHE A 296 5.15 16.94 0.42
N ILE A 297 4.98 15.73 -0.14
CA ILE A 297 6.12 14.95 -0.65
C ILE A 297 6.79 15.66 -1.82
N ARG A 298 6.03 16.29 -2.73
CA ARG A 298 6.59 17.11 -3.82
C ARG A 298 7.46 18.24 -3.25
N SER A 299 6.94 18.99 -2.29
CA SER A 299 7.72 20.07 -1.65
C SER A 299 8.98 19.59 -0.93
N VAL A 300 8.97 18.36 -0.39
CA VAL A 300 10.19 17.76 0.19
C VAL A 300 11.20 17.40 -0.89
N LEU A 301 10.76 16.85 -2.03
CA LEU A 301 11.64 16.58 -3.18
C LEU A 301 12.22 17.88 -3.75
N ASP A 302 11.43 18.93 -3.85
CA ASP A 302 11.87 20.23 -4.33
C ASP A 302 13.04 20.82 -3.49
N ILE A 303 13.11 20.49 -2.18
CA ILE A 303 14.25 20.87 -1.33
C ILE A 303 15.57 20.28 -1.86
N LEU A 304 15.55 19.02 -2.34
CA LEU A 304 16.74 18.37 -2.91
C LEU A 304 17.02 18.90 -4.33
N GLU A 305 16.00 19.04 -5.15
CA GLU A 305 16.13 19.41 -6.56
C GLU A 305 16.65 20.84 -6.71
N ASN A 306 16.14 21.76 -5.88
CA ASN A 306 16.54 23.17 -5.91
C ASN A 306 17.85 23.46 -5.14
N ASN A 307 18.34 22.51 -4.34
CA ASN A 307 19.57 22.70 -3.57
C ASN A 307 20.45 21.43 -3.60
N LYS A 308 21.11 21.19 -4.72
CA LYS A 308 21.99 20.02 -4.92
C LYS A 308 23.16 19.89 -3.92
N LYS A 309 23.50 20.98 -3.21
CA LYS A 309 24.58 21.02 -2.21
C LYS A 309 24.06 20.91 -0.76
N ILE A 310 22.76 20.73 -0.55
CA ILE A 310 22.21 20.60 0.78
C ILE A 310 22.83 19.42 1.52
N ASN A 311 23.28 19.59 2.74
CA ASN A 311 23.72 18.48 3.56
C ASN A 311 22.53 17.77 4.22
N LYS A 312 22.75 16.55 4.72
CA LYS A 312 21.71 15.70 5.31
C LYS A 312 21.00 16.37 6.48
N ARG A 313 21.75 17.03 7.39
CA ARG A 313 21.21 17.67 8.59
C ARG A 313 20.23 18.80 8.24
N ASP A 314 20.62 19.65 7.31
CA ASP A 314 19.79 20.79 6.88
C ASP A 314 18.56 20.31 6.11
N PHE A 315 18.70 19.25 5.30
CA PHE A 315 17.56 18.63 4.63
C PHE A 315 16.54 18.10 5.64
N ILE A 316 16.99 17.29 6.61
CA ILE A 316 16.11 16.74 7.66
C ILE A 316 15.39 17.86 8.41
N HIS A 317 16.11 18.92 8.79
CA HIS A 317 15.51 20.05 9.49
C HIS A 317 14.42 20.74 8.66
N LYS A 318 14.67 20.97 7.36
CA LYS A 318 13.68 21.57 6.46
C LYS A 318 12.47 20.65 6.27
N ALA A 319 12.68 19.35 6.07
CA ALA A 319 11.60 18.36 5.92
C ALA A 319 10.73 18.28 7.18
N GLN A 320 11.33 18.30 8.38
CA GLN A 320 10.60 18.31 9.65
C GLN A 320 9.77 19.59 9.82
N LYS A 321 10.31 20.75 9.53
CA LYS A 321 9.56 22.02 9.56
C LYS A 321 8.38 22.00 8.59
N LEU A 322 8.60 21.49 7.39
CA LEU A 322 7.56 21.38 6.38
C LEU A 322 6.45 20.43 6.84
N TYR A 323 6.80 19.27 7.42
CA TYR A 323 5.84 18.33 8.00
C TYR A 323 4.98 18.99 9.08
N GLN A 324 5.63 19.69 10.05
CA GLN A 324 4.94 20.37 11.13
C GLN A 324 3.97 21.44 10.60
N LYS A 325 4.39 22.22 9.61
CA LYS A 325 3.55 23.23 8.97
C LYS A 325 2.39 22.61 8.20
N THR A 326 2.66 21.58 7.39
CA THR A 326 1.65 21.00 6.50
C THR A 326 0.57 20.26 7.28
N PHE A 327 0.95 19.52 8.32
CA PHE A 327 0.02 18.68 9.08
C PHE A 327 -0.34 19.27 10.44
N GLU A 328 0.01 20.53 10.68
CA GLU A 328 -0.28 21.26 11.93
C GLU A 328 0.21 20.53 13.20
N TYR A 329 1.31 19.78 13.02
CA TYR A 329 1.84 18.93 14.07
C TYR A 329 2.75 19.74 15.00
N LYS A 330 2.26 20.03 16.22
CA LYS A 330 2.94 20.91 17.18
C LYS A 330 4.09 20.28 17.93
N LYS A 331 4.17 18.95 17.96
CA LYS A 331 5.21 18.23 18.70
C LYS A 331 6.46 17.99 17.83
N ARG A 332 7.60 17.79 18.49
CA ARG A 332 8.81 17.34 17.80
C ARG A 332 8.56 15.96 17.19
N CYS A 333 8.99 15.74 15.94
CA CYS A 333 8.93 14.44 15.30
C CYS A 333 9.64 13.40 16.18
N ARG A 334 8.90 12.35 16.58
CA ARG A 334 9.41 11.24 17.37
C ARG A 334 9.42 9.99 16.48
N GLY A 335 10.35 9.06 16.72
CA GLY A 335 10.53 7.87 15.92
C GLY A 335 9.28 6.97 15.72
N ASN A 336 8.26 7.12 16.58
CA ASN A 336 7.07 6.28 16.58
C ASN A 336 6.22 6.35 15.29
N ASN A 337 6.28 7.48 14.57
CA ASN A 337 5.55 7.70 13.32
C ASN A 337 6.50 7.71 12.11
N CYS A 338 7.76 7.34 12.30
CA CYS A 338 8.77 7.41 11.25
C CYS A 338 8.96 6.06 10.60
N TYR A 339 8.94 6.01 9.26
CA TYR A 339 9.29 4.81 8.50
C TYR A 339 10.76 4.42 8.72
N HIS A 340 11.62 5.40 8.90
CA HIS A 340 13.06 5.19 9.06
C HIS A 340 13.57 5.99 10.27
N PRO A 341 13.29 5.54 11.51
CA PRO A 341 13.65 6.28 12.70
C PRO A 341 15.16 6.49 12.86
N SER A 342 15.99 5.63 12.30
CA SER A 342 17.46 5.77 12.33
C SER A 342 18.00 7.07 11.71
N VAL A 343 17.23 7.75 10.86
CA VAL A 343 17.65 9.04 10.29
C VAL A 343 17.49 10.22 11.25
N LEU A 344 16.82 10.02 12.38
CA LEU A 344 16.49 11.06 13.34
C LEU A 344 17.55 11.19 14.46
N PHE A 345 18.52 10.26 14.52
CA PHE A 345 19.56 10.16 15.55
C PHE A 345 20.96 10.29 14.98
#